data_5b5f053d8d7cb3f894feadb15ae1aaa5
#
_entry.id   5b5f053d8d7cb3f894feadb15ae1aaa5
#
_cell.length_a   1.000
_cell.length_b   1.000
_cell.length_c   1.000
_cell.angle_alpha   90.00
_cell.angle_beta   90.00
_cell.angle_gamma   90.00
#
_symmetry.space_group_name_H-M   'P 1'
#
loop_
_entity.id
_entity.type
_entity.pdbx_description
1 polymer ?
#
loop_
_entity_poly.entity_id
_entity_poly.type
_entity_poly.pdbx_seq_one_letter_code
_entity_poly.pdbx_strand_id
1 'polypeptide(L)'
;MKLSYSIPGKIWWITNFLPYNLYKGIHDAIIKEREKINLHSAKGLWDESLINNLIPPMRSEVSGYQPFEHLKTLVKHNVYFQLQNVEKMSTIIHYMKNGAGINWHDDGKWKYGATFYINNKWHKQWGGEFMFTDGNGHGWIPPVGNSLVIVQAPIAHKVNPILSPIMPRISVQMFMK
;
A
#
# COMPACT_ATOMS: atom_id res chain seq x y z
N MET A 1 -6.54 7.68 15.13
CA MET A 1 -6.40 6.30 14.63
C MET A 1 -7.65 5.51 14.95
N LYS A 2 -8.25 4.85 13.96
CA LYS A 2 -9.50 4.08 14.11
C LYS A 2 -9.40 2.78 13.30
N LEU A 3 -9.62 1.64 13.94
CA LEU A 3 -9.81 0.37 13.24
C LEU A 3 -11.19 0.42 12.56
N SER A 4 -11.20 0.42 11.24
CA SER A 4 -12.42 0.54 10.42
C SER A 4 -12.96 -0.80 9.96
N TYR A 5 -12.07 -1.78 9.80
CA TYR A 5 -12.40 -3.13 9.39
C TYR A 5 -11.29 -4.09 9.82
N SER A 6 -11.64 -5.32 10.19
CA SER A 6 -10.67 -6.40 10.35
C SER A 6 -11.30 -7.76 10.04
N ILE A 7 -10.49 -8.64 9.44
CA ILE A 7 -10.67 -10.09 9.52
C ILE A 7 -9.64 -10.55 10.55
N PRO A 8 -10.04 -11.06 11.72
CA PRO A 8 -9.13 -11.39 12.80
C PRO A 8 -7.95 -12.26 12.31
N GLY A 9 -6.73 -11.84 12.61
CA GLY A 9 -5.52 -12.53 12.22
C GLY A 9 -5.17 -12.51 10.73
N LYS A 10 -5.92 -11.80 9.88
CA LYS A 10 -5.73 -11.81 8.42
C LYS A 10 -5.62 -10.45 7.77
N ILE A 11 -6.55 -9.54 8.04
CA ILE A 11 -6.62 -8.21 7.43
C ILE A 11 -6.99 -7.17 8.47
N TRP A 12 -6.30 -6.03 8.46
CA TRP A 12 -6.62 -4.85 9.25
C TRP A 12 -6.67 -3.63 8.33
N TRP A 13 -7.72 -2.85 8.44
CA TRP A 13 -7.83 -1.54 7.81
C TRP A 13 -8.01 -0.47 8.88
N ILE A 14 -7.02 0.41 8.98
CA ILE A 14 -6.95 1.45 10.00
C ILE A 14 -7.01 2.81 9.30
N THR A 15 -8.03 3.60 9.61
CA THR A 15 -8.17 4.97 9.13
C THR A 15 -7.62 5.98 10.12
N ASN A 16 -7.26 7.17 9.65
CA ASN A 16 -6.56 8.18 10.46
C ASN A 16 -5.40 7.55 11.24
N PHE A 17 -4.59 6.78 10.52
CA PHE A 17 -3.49 6.00 11.11
C PHE A 17 -2.50 6.86 11.86
N LEU A 18 -2.14 8.01 11.29
CA LEU A 18 -1.26 8.98 11.92
C LEU A 18 -2.04 10.19 12.41
N PRO A 19 -1.58 10.88 13.50
CA PRO A 19 -2.02 12.23 13.79
C PRO A 19 -1.85 13.13 12.55
N TYR A 20 -2.80 14.05 12.33
CA TYR A 20 -2.84 14.85 11.10
C TYR A 20 -1.53 15.56 10.77
N ASN A 21 -0.89 16.20 11.75
CA ASN A 21 0.37 16.92 11.54
C ASN A 21 1.51 15.98 11.12
N LEU A 22 1.57 14.79 11.68
CA LEU A 22 2.56 13.78 11.31
C LEU A 22 2.29 13.24 9.90
N TYR A 23 1.02 12.92 9.59
CA TYR A 23 0.62 12.52 8.25
C TYR A 23 0.96 13.58 7.22
N LYS A 24 0.61 14.86 7.51
CA LYS A 24 0.93 15.98 6.61
C LYS A 24 2.43 16.11 6.39
N GLY A 25 3.24 16.00 7.44
CA GLY A 25 4.69 16.04 7.33
C GLY A 25 5.26 14.93 6.44
N ILE A 26 4.78 13.69 6.62
CA ILE A 26 5.19 12.55 5.78
C ILE A 26 4.70 12.73 4.34
N HIS A 27 3.44 13.14 4.15
CA HIS A 27 2.88 13.43 2.83
C HIS A 27 3.70 14.48 2.09
N ASP A 28 3.95 15.63 2.71
CA ASP A 28 4.68 16.72 2.09
C ASP A 28 6.14 16.33 1.77
N ALA A 29 6.79 15.57 2.67
CA ALA A 29 8.13 15.05 2.44
C ALA A 29 8.16 14.08 1.24
N ILE A 30 7.19 13.17 1.12
CA ILE A 30 7.09 12.24 -0.01
C ILE A 30 6.83 12.99 -1.32
N ILE A 31 5.94 13.97 -1.32
CA ILE A 31 5.65 14.78 -2.51
C ILE A 31 6.87 15.62 -2.91
N LYS A 32 7.57 16.21 -1.95
CA LYS A 32 8.80 16.98 -2.18
C LYS A 32 9.95 16.14 -2.73
N GLU A 33 10.15 14.95 -2.15
CA GLU A 33 11.22 14.03 -2.54
C GLU A 33 10.88 13.22 -3.80
N ARG A 34 9.64 13.31 -4.30
CA ARG A 34 9.17 12.54 -5.47
C ARG A 34 10.08 12.70 -6.69
N GLU A 35 10.60 13.90 -6.92
CA GLU A 35 11.48 14.17 -8.06
C GLU A 35 12.86 13.52 -7.90
N LYS A 36 13.29 13.28 -6.66
CA LYS A 36 14.54 12.59 -6.34
C LYS A 36 14.39 11.08 -6.33
N ILE A 37 13.15 10.57 -6.20
CA ILE A 37 12.89 9.14 -6.20
C ILE A 37 12.96 8.64 -7.64
N ASN A 38 13.94 7.81 -7.93
CA ASN A 38 14.09 7.19 -9.24
C ASN A 38 13.05 6.09 -9.44
N LEU A 39 11.90 6.46 -10.01
CA LEU A 39 10.80 5.54 -10.28
C LEU A 39 11.07 4.70 -11.51
N HIS A 40 10.99 3.39 -11.36
CA HIS A 40 11.12 2.41 -12.43
C HIS A 40 9.77 1.72 -12.69
N SER A 41 9.53 1.33 -13.94
CA SER A 41 8.36 0.51 -14.26
C SER A 41 8.46 -0.85 -13.57
N ALA A 42 7.34 -1.38 -13.10
CA ALA A 42 7.25 -2.75 -12.60
C ALA A 42 7.38 -3.80 -13.74
N LYS A 43 7.23 -3.39 -15.01
CA LYS A 43 7.42 -4.27 -16.18
C LYS A 43 8.85 -4.82 -16.19
N GLY A 44 8.96 -6.13 -16.34
CA GLY A 44 10.25 -6.83 -16.31
C GLY A 44 10.84 -7.06 -14.92
N LEU A 45 10.24 -6.47 -13.86
CA LEU A 45 10.62 -6.73 -12.47
C LEU A 45 9.64 -7.67 -11.76
N TRP A 46 8.40 -7.64 -12.17
CA TRP A 46 7.32 -8.48 -11.67
C TRP A 46 6.97 -9.57 -12.68
N ASP A 47 6.35 -10.63 -12.19
CA ASP A 47 5.71 -11.63 -13.04
C ASP A 47 4.68 -10.94 -13.96
N GLU A 48 4.66 -11.28 -15.23
CA GLU A 48 3.74 -10.67 -16.20
C GLU A 48 2.27 -10.89 -15.85
N SER A 49 1.93 -11.97 -15.18
CA SER A 49 0.58 -12.25 -14.71
C SER A 49 0.04 -11.17 -13.77
N LEU A 50 0.92 -10.50 -13.02
CA LEU A 50 0.54 -9.42 -12.09
C LEU A 50 0.07 -8.15 -12.80
N ILE A 51 0.51 -7.94 -14.04
CA ILE A 51 0.29 -6.69 -14.79
C ILE A 51 -0.29 -6.95 -16.19
N ASN A 52 -0.68 -8.18 -16.50
CA ASN A 52 -1.26 -8.51 -17.80
C ASN A 52 -2.55 -7.69 -18.03
N ASN A 53 -2.65 -7.06 -19.22
CA ASN A 53 -3.73 -6.14 -19.59
C ASN A 53 -3.87 -4.87 -18.73
N LEU A 54 -2.84 -4.53 -17.94
CA LEU A 54 -2.80 -3.32 -17.12
C LEU A 54 -1.59 -2.45 -17.50
N ILE A 55 -1.67 -1.16 -17.21
CA ILE A 55 -0.49 -0.31 -17.21
C ILE A 55 0.36 -0.67 -15.98
N PRO A 56 1.65 -1.04 -16.15
CA PRO A 56 2.50 -1.37 -15.03
C PRO A 56 2.65 -0.20 -14.05
N PRO A 57 2.55 -0.43 -12.75
CA PRO A 57 2.89 0.59 -11.75
C PRO A 57 4.33 1.09 -11.91
N MET A 58 4.55 2.36 -11.62
CA MET A 58 5.89 2.86 -11.34
C MET A 58 6.22 2.63 -9.87
N ARG A 59 7.45 2.20 -9.57
CA ARG A 59 7.87 1.88 -8.22
C ARG A 59 9.32 2.26 -7.95
N SER A 60 9.66 2.44 -6.69
CA SER A 60 11.06 2.52 -6.24
C SER A 60 11.19 1.95 -4.84
N GLU A 61 12.30 1.32 -4.54
CA GLU A 61 12.69 1.00 -3.18
C GLU A 61 13.13 2.28 -2.48
N VAL A 62 12.59 2.53 -1.29
CA VAL A 62 12.81 3.77 -0.53
C VAL A 62 13.32 3.51 0.89
N SER A 63 13.83 2.31 1.13
CA SER A 63 14.49 1.97 2.39
C SER A 63 15.67 2.92 2.63
N GLY A 64 15.80 3.41 3.87
CA GLY A 64 16.86 4.36 4.27
C GLY A 64 16.49 5.84 4.12
N TYR A 65 15.41 6.19 3.45
CA TYR A 65 14.90 7.58 3.43
C TYR A 65 14.10 7.89 4.69
N GLN A 66 14.43 8.97 5.39
CA GLN A 66 13.87 9.29 6.71
C GLN A 66 12.34 9.26 6.84
N PRO A 67 11.53 9.83 5.94
CA PRO A 67 10.08 9.78 6.06
C PRO A 67 9.53 8.35 6.05
N PHE A 68 10.14 7.46 5.26
CA PHE A 68 9.72 6.07 5.15
C PHE A 68 10.19 5.21 6.32
N GLU A 69 11.39 5.48 6.85
CA GLU A 69 11.89 4.78 8.05
C GLU A 69 11.04 5.12 9.28
N HIS A 70 10.60 6.38 9.41
CA HIS A 70 9.69 6.76 10.47
C HIS A 70 8.33 6.05 10.32
N LEU A 71 7.75 6.05 9.12
CA LEU A 71 6.50 5.31 8.84
C LEU A 71 6.65 3.82 9.16
N LYS A 72 7.76 3.21 8.76
CA LYS A 72 8.09 1.80 9.03
C LYS A 72 8.10 1.49 10.53
N THR A 73 8.73 2.35 11.32
CA THR A 73 8.76 2.23 12.79
C THR A 73 7.34 2.29 13.38
N LEU A 74 6.52 3.25 12.93
CA LEU A 74 5.14 3.38 13.40
C LEU A 74 4.26 2.19 13.03
N VAL A 75 4.47 1.61 11.85
CA VAL A 75 3.78 0.38 11.45
C VAL A 75 4.20 -0.79 12.31
N LYS A 76 5.51 -0.97 12.53
CA LYS A 76 6.05 -2.08 13.32
C LYS A 76 5.56 -2.09 14.77
N HIS A 77 5.41 -0.91 15.37
CA HIS A 77 5.03 -0.76 16.78
C HIS A 77 3.55 -0.40 16.97
N ASN A 78 2.69 -0.69 16.01
CA ASN A 78 1.28 -0.37 16.13
C ASN A 78 0.56 -1.27 17.13
N VAL A 79 -0.34 -0.67 17.93
CA VAL A 79 -1.07 -1.36 19.00
C VAL A 79 -2.20 -2.29 18.52
N TYR A 80 -2.67 -2.15 17.28
CA TYR A 80 -3.77 -2.96 16.75
C TYR A 80 -3.34 -4.33 16.23
N PHE A 81 -2.07 -4.48 15.90
CA PHE A 81 -1.52 -5.76 15.46
C PHE A 81 -0.13 -5.90 16.05
N GLN A 82 0.08 -7.00 16.70
CA GLN A 82 1.41 -7.40 17.12
C GLN A 82 2.07 -8.11 15.94
N LEU A 83 2.90 -7.39 15.21
CA LEU A 83 3.74 -7.99 14.17
C LEU A 83 4.82 -8.83 14.86
N GLN A 84 4.44 -10.06 15.21
CA GLN A 84 5.34 -10.99 15.87
C GLN A 84 6.45 -11.42 14.92
N ASN A 85 7.67 -11.37 15.38
CA ASN A 85 8.85 -11.90 14.67
C ASN A 85 9.05 -11.31 13.26
N VAL A 86 8.93 -9.99 13.11
CA VAL A 86 9.33 -9.29 11.90
C VAL A 86 10.81 -8.97 11.97
N GLU A 87 11.61 -9.74 11.25
CA GLU A 87 13.07 -9.60 11.18
C GLU A 87 13.48 -8.60 10.12
N LYS A 88 12.79 -8.59 8.98
CA LYS A 88 13.11 -7.77 7.82
C LYS A 88 11.89 -7.07 7.27
N MET A 89 12.04 -5.80 6.93
CA MET A 89 11.01 -4.99 6.27
C MET A 89 11.60 -4.25 5.07
N SER A 90 11.06 -4.53 3.87
CA SER A 90 11.36 -3.80 2.64
C SER A 90 10.28 -2.76 2.42
N THR A 91 10.64 -1.55 2.00
CA THR A 91 9.72 -0.43 1.80
C THR A 91 9.81 0.06 0.36
N ILE A 92 8.66 0.09 -0.31
CA ILE A 92 8.54 0.44 -1.73
C ILE A 92 7.46 1.50 -1.89
N ILE A 93 7.75 2.57 -2.60
CA ILE A 93 6.72 3.50 -3.05
C ILE A 93 6.14 3.01 -4.37
N HIS A 94 4.82 2.99 -4.47
CA HIS A 94 4.08 2.75 -5.71
C HIS A 94 3.41 4.03 -6.20
N TYR A 95 3.57 4.28 -7.48
CA TYR A 95 2.99 5.40 -8.19
C TYR A 95 2.17 4.85 -9.37
N MET A 96 0.86 4.83 -9.22
CA MET A 96 -0.07 4.20 -10.16
C MET A 96 -0.88 5.26 -10.88
N LYS A 97 -0.64 5.43 -12.19
CA LYS A 97 -1.39 6.32 -13.07
C LYS A 97 -2.69 5.66 -13.56
N ASN A 98 -3.48 6.41 -14.29
CA ASN A 98 -4.67 5.88 -14.99
C ASN A 98 -4.34 4.61 -15.78
N GLY A 99 -5.17 3.58 -15.65
CA GLY A 99 -4.97 2.25 -16.23
C GLY A 99 -4.02 1.32 -15.45
N ALA A 100 -3.27 1.83 -14.46
CA ALA A 100 -2.39 0.99 -13.65
C ALA A 100 -3.17 0.23 -12.59
N GLY A 101 -2.76 -1.00 -12.33
CA GLY A 101 -3.34 -1.88 -11.32
C GLY A 101 -2.44 -3.07 -11.05
N ILE A 102 -2.92 -4.01 -10.24
CA ILE A 102 -2.24 -5.28 -9.96
C ILE A 102 -3.29 -6.38 -9.96
N ASN A 103 -3.08 -7.43 -10.74
CA ASN A 103 -3.96 -8.59 -10.81
C ASN A 103 -3.95 -9.41 -9.50
N TRP A 104 -4.85 -10.39 -9.41
CA TRP A 104 -4.93 -11.30 -8.28
C TRP A 104 -3.60 -12.02 -8.03
N HIS A 105 -3.13 -11.93 -6.79
CA HIS A 105 -1.92 -12.57 -6.30
C HIS A 105 -1.98 -12.71 -4.79
N ASP A 106 -1.06 -13.44 -4.24
CA ASP A 106 -0.69 -13.38 -2.82
C ASP A 106 0.79 -12.94 -2.69
N ASP A 107 1.15 -12.51 -1.51
CA ASP A 107 2.52 -12.09 -1.20
C ASP A 107 3.40 -13.26 -0.71
N GLY A 108 3.12 -14.47 -1.09
CA GLY A 108 3.56 -15.78 -0.61
C GLY A 108 4.90 -15.93 0.12
N LYS A 109 5.93 -15.17 -0.29
CA LYS A 109 7.23 -15.17 0.39
C LYS A 109 7.33 -14.24 1.59
N TRP A 110 6.31 -13.41 1.83
CA TRP A 110 6.25 -12.45 2.92
C TRP A 110 5.20 -12.88 3.95
N LYS A 111 5.49 -12.64 5.22
CA LYS A 111 4.53 -12.94 6.31
C LYS A 111 3.41 -11.91 6.37
N TYR A 112 3.75 -10.64 6.13
CA TYR A 112 2.79 -9.54 6.07
C TYR A 112 3.10 -8.59 4.92
N GLY A 113 2.05 -8.07 4.30
CA GLY A 113 2.07 -6.90 3.44
C GLY A 113 1.34 -5.73 4.11
N ALA A 114 1.90 -4.53 4.07
CA ALA A 114 1.23 -3.34 4.57
C ALA A 114 1.23 -2.23 3.51
N THR A 115 0.08 -1.60 3.31
CA THR A 115 -0.10 -0.50 2.35
C THR A 115 -0.57 0.74 3.06
N PHE A 116 0.25 1.79 3.06
CA PHE A 116 -0.10 3.12 3.57
C PHE A 116 -0.45 4.05 2.41
N TYR A 117 -1.62 4.68 2.45
CA TYR A 117 -2.12 5.54 1.38
C TYR A 117 -1.74 7.00 1.64
N ILE A 118 -1.16 7.64 0.62
CA ILE A 118 -0.59 8.99 0.70
C ILE A 118 -1.57 10.06 0.19
N ASN A 119 -2.43 9.76 -0.79
CA ASN A 119 -3.31 10.75 -1.39
C ASN A 119 -4.24 11.40 -0.37
N ASN A 120 -4.20 12.72 -0.22
CA ASN A 120 -5.09 13.47 0.70
C ASN A 120 -6.57 13.34 0.32
N LYS A 121 -6.86 13.23 -0.98
CA LYS A 121 -8.21 13.10 -1.52
C LYS A 121 -8.22 11.99 -2.55
N TRP A 122 -9.26 11.18 -2.51
CA TRP A 122 -9.52 10.15 -3.50
C TRP A 122 -11.03 10.09 -3.79
N HIS A 123 -11.39 10.25 -5.05
CA HIS A 123 -12.79 10.19 -5.45
C HIS A 123 -13.23 8.72 -5.61
N LYS A 124 -14.42 8.39 -5.13
CA LYS A 124 -14.94 7.01 -5.15
C LYS A 124 -15.03 6.35 -6.53
N GLN A 125 -15.07 7.15 -7.61
CA GLN A 125 -15.11 6.67 -8.99
C GLN A 125 -13.71 6.51 -9.62
N TRP A 126 -12.64 6.77 -8.89
CA TRP A 126 -11.29 6.70 -9.45
C TRP A 126 -10.66 5.31 -9.38
N GLY A 127 -11.41 4.30 -8.92
CA GLY A 127 -10.88 2.95 -8.82
C GLY A 127 -9.75 2.82 -7.79
N GLY A 128 -8.85 1.89 -8.02
CA GLY A 128 -7.66 1.71 -7.18
C GLY A 128 -7.94 1.07 -5.83
N GLU A 129 -9.11 0.49 -5.63
CA GLU A 129 -9.46 -0.24 -4.41
C GLU A 129 -8.54 -1.45 -4.26
N PHE A 130 -8.16 -1.71 -3.02
CA PHE A 130 -7.57 -2.98 -2.62
C PHE A 130 -8.69 -3.99 -2.46
N MET A 131 -8.73 -5.00 -3.32
CA MET A 131 -9.68 -6.10 -3.24
C MET A 131 -9.01 -7.35 -2.70
N PHE A 132 -9.74 -8.15 -1.95
CA PHE A 132 -9.24 -9.39 -1.37
C PHE A 132 -10.33 -10.47 -1.31
N THR A 133 -9.89 -11.72 -1.14
CA THR A 133 -10.77 -12.84 -0.82
C THR A 133 -10.16 -13.67 0.30
N ASP A 134 -10.98 -14.04 1.27
CA ASP A 134 -10.58 -14.88 2.40
C ASP A 134 -11.07 -16.34 2.28
N GLY A 135 -11.58 -16.69 1.08
CA GLY A 135 -12.17 -18.00 0.81
C GLY A 135 -13.69 -18.08 1.11
N ASN A 136 -14.23 -17.14 1.88
CA ASN A 136 -15.67 -17.08 2.21
C ASN A 136 -16.41 -16.00 1.42
N GLY A 137 -15.67 -15.10 0.80
CA GLY A 137 -16.21 -13.99 0.02
C GLY A 137 -15.15 -13.03 -0.45
N HIS A 138 -15.62 -11.93 -1.04
CA HIS A 138 -14.75 -10.85 -1.51
C HIS A 138 -15.02 -9.58 -0.71
N GLY A 139 -13.95 -8.89 -0.38
CA GLY A 139 -14.01 -7.57 0.24
C GLY A 139 -13.22 -6.55 -0.56
N TRP A 140 -13.42 -5.27 -0.24
CA TRP A 140 -12.67 -4.18 -0.84
C TRP A 140 -12.42 -3.06 0.18
N ILE A 141 -11.31 -2.36 0.01
CA ILE A 141 -10.88 -1.23 0.83
C ILE A 141 -10.52 -0.08 -0.10
N PRO A 142 -11.14 1.10 0.05
CA PRO A 142 -10.81 2.27 -0.76
C PRO A 142 -9.43 2.83 -0.38
N PRO A 143 -8.69 3.43 -1.31
CA PRO A 143 -7.39 4.04 -1.04
C PRO A 143 -7.52 5.41 -0.36
N VAL A 144 -8.05 5.44 0.84
CA VAL A 144 -8.25 6.66 1.63
C VAL A 144 -6.91 7.13 2.21
N GLY A 145 -6.58 8.39 2.00
CA GLY A 145 -5.35 8.98 2.57
C GLY A 145 -5.29 8.87 4.09
N ASN A 146 -4.09 8.76 4.61
CA ASN A 146 -3.84 8.48 6.03
C ASN A 146 -4.51 7.19 6.51
N SER A 147 -4.63 6.19 5.66
CA SER A 147 -5.07 4.87 6.09
C SER A 147 -4.00 3.82 5.80
N LEU A 148 -4.00 2.79 6.62
CA LEU A 148 -3.10 1.65 6.56
C LEU A 148 -3.92 0.38 6.40
N VAL A 149 -3.59 -0.42 5.40
CA VAL A 149 -4.08 -1.79 5.25
C VAL A 149 -2.94 -2.73 5.57
N ILE A 150 -3.18 -3.73 6.39
CA ILE A 150 -2.24 -4.83 6.62
C ILE A 150 -2.90 -6.13 6.25
N VAL A 151 -2.16 -6.97 5.58
CA VAL A 151 -2.57 -8.31 5.16
C VAL A 151 -1.56 -9.32 5.65
N GLN A 152 -2.02 -10.38 6.30
CA GLN A 152 -1.22 -11.54 6.61
C GLN A 152 -1.34 -12.55 5.46
N ALA A 153 -0.21 -12.98 4.93
CA ALA A 153 -0.19 -14.02 3.90
C ALA A 153 -0.64 -15.42 4.43
N PRO A 154 -1.18 -16.29 3.59
CA PRO A 154 -1.56 -16.05 2.21
C PRO A 154 -3.01 -15.52 2.11
N ILE A 155 -3.18 -14.32 1.62
CA ILE A 155 -4.50 -13.78 1.28
C ILE A 155 -4.44 -13.32 -0.19
N ALA A 156 -5.27 -13.90 -1.04
CA ALA A 156 -5.37 -13.47 -2.42
C ALA A 156 -5.96 -12.06 -2.48
N HIS A 157 -5.27 -11.17 -3.18
CA HIS A 157 -5.67 -9.77 -3.30
C HIS A 157 -5.24 -9.17 -4.64
N LYS A 158 -5.82 -8.02 -4.98
CA LYS A 158 -5.48 -7.25 -6.17
C LYS A 158 -5.67 -5.75 -5.92
N VAL A 159 -5.14 -4.94 -6.82
CA VAL A 159 -5.45 -3.51 -6.90
C VAL A 159 -6.25 -3.27 -8.18
N ASN A 160 -7.48 -2.77 -8.04
CA ASN A 160 -8.29 -2.40 -9.19
C ASN A 160 -7.60 -1.32 -10.04
N PRO A 161 -7.84 -1.31 -11.36
CA PRO A 161 -7.29 -0.27 -12.22
C PRO A 161 -7.63 1.13 -11.72
N ILE A 162 -6.65 2.01 -11.79
CA ILE A 162 -6.84 3.43 -11.52
C ILE A 162 -7.62 4.06 -12.68
N LEU A 163 -8.68 4.78 -12.38
CA LEU A 163 -9.52 5.49 -13.35
C LEU A 163 -9.41 7.02 -13.20
N SER A 164 -8.53 7.49 -12.31
CA SER A 164 -8.32 8.92 -12.09
C SER A 164 -7.65 9.57 -13.31
N PRO A 165 -8.30 10.59 -13.92
CA PRO A 165 -7.72 11.31 -15.06
C PRO A 165 -6.68 12.36 -14.64
N ILE A 166 -6.62 12.72 -13.36
CA ILE A 166 -5.90 13.92 -12.90
C ILE A 166 -4.76 13.64 -11.92
N MET A 167 -4.84 12.55 -11.16
CA MET A 167 -3.79 12.24 -10.18
C MET A 167 -3.54 10.73 -10.07
N PRO A 168 -2.29 10.35 -9.84
CA PRO A 168 -1.95 8.96 -9.56
C PRO A 168 -2.36 8.56 -8.15
N ARG A 169 -2.56 7.26 -7.94
CA ARG A 169 -2.61 6.68 -6.61
C ARG A 169 -1.19 6.48 -6.11
N ILE A 170 -0.87 7.10 -4.99
CA ILE A 170 0.44 6.98 -4.34
C ILE A 170 0.27 6.20 -3.05
N SER A 171 1.06 5.16 -2.89
CA SER A 171 1.07 4.35 -1.67
C SER A 171 2.47 3.89 -1.32
N VAL A 172 2.70 3.70 -0.02
CA VAL A 172 3.91 3.07 0.48
C VAL A 172 3.58 1.64 0.87
N GLN A 173 4.21 0.70 0.18
CA GLN A 173 4.09 -0.73 0.43
C GLN A 173 5.25 -1.19 1.29
N MET A 174 4.95 -1.94 2.34
CA MET A 174 5.94 -2.53 3.24
C MET A 174 5.73 -4.03 3.27
N PHE A 175 6.78 -4.78 2.93
CA PHE A 175 6.80 -6.23 2.96
C PHE A 175 7.63 -6.71 4.14
N MET A 176 7.09 -7.65 4.91
CA MET A 176 7.65 -8.08 6.18
C MET A 176 7.83 -9.61 6.23
N LYS A 177 9.02 -10.02 6.69
CA LYS A 177 9.38 -11.42 6.98
C LYS A 177 9.59 -11.64 8.47
#